data_020576a0137da2d4e51ac6016e52ebbb
#
_entry.id   020576a0137da2d4e51ac6016e52ebbb
#
_cell.length_a   1.000
_cell.length_b   1.000
_cell.length_c   1.000
_cell.angle_alpha   90.00
_cell.angle_beta   90.00
_cell.angle_gamma   90.00
#
_symmetry.space_group_name_H-M   'P 1'
#
loop_
_entity.id
_entity.type
_entity.pdbx_description
1 polymer ?
#
loop_
_entity_poly.entity_id
_entity_poly.type
_entity_poly.pdbx_seq_one_letter_code
_entity_poly.pdbx_strand_id
1 'polypeptide(L)' 'MMAKIEDLRQKSDDQLAEELTTLKREQFNLRFQAATNQLEAPARIREVRRSIAKIKTLQTERAASAAAKA' A
#
# COMPACT_ATOMS: atom_id res chain seq x y z
N MET A 1 1.08 -7.31 10.11
CA MET A 1 -0.38 -7.23 10.15
C MET A 1 -0.89 -6.18 9.19
N MET A 2 -1.95 -6.48 8.49
CA MET A 2 -2.50 -5.55 7.51
C MET A 2 -3.31 -4.46 8.21
N ALA A 3 -3.03 -3.20 7.92
CA ALA A 3 -3.79 -2.09 8.48
C ALA A 3 -5.20 -2.07 7.89
N LYS A 4 -6.19 -1.77 8.73
CA LYS A 4 -7.56 -1.60 8.26
C LYS A 4 -7.67 -0.26 7.52
N ILE A 5 -8.57 -0.19 6.54
CA ILE A 5 -8.75 1.02 5.76
C ILE A 5 -9.15 2.22 6.64
N GLU A 6 -9.85 1.97 7.72
CA GLU A 6 -10.23 3.01 8.68
C GLU A 6 -9.01 3.64 9.34
N ASP A 7 -8.02 2.81 9.70
CA ASP A 7 -6.77 3.30 10.28
C ASP A 7 -6.00 4.13 9.26
N LEU A 8 -6.00 3.70 8.01
CA LEU A 8 -5.34 4.44 6.93
C LEU A 8 -6.01 5.78 6.67
N ARG A 9 -7.33 5.86 6.82
CA ARG A 9 -8.07 7.10 6.62
C ARG A 9 -7.71 8.18 7.65
N GLN A 10 -7.21 7.79 8.81
CA GLN A 10 -6.77 8.72 9.85
C GLN A 10 -5.38 9.30 9.57
N LYS A 11 -4.66 8.75 8.62
CA LYS A 11 -3.30 9.19 8.31
C LYS A 11 -3.33 10.38 7.35
N SER A 12 -2.32 11.24 7.48
CA SER A 12 -2.13 12.36 6.56
C SER A 12 -1.67 11.85 5.18
N ASP A 13 -1.78 12.70 4.18
CA ASP A 13 -1.34 12.37 2.83
C ASP A 13 0.16 12.03 2.80
N ASP A 14 0.97 12.76 3.57
CA ASP A 14 2.40 12.50 3.66
C ASP A 14 2.68 11.13 4.25
N GLN A 15 1.95 10.74 5.30
CA GLN A 15 2.09 9.43 5.92
C GLN A 15 1.68 8.32 4.96
N LEU A 16 0.61 8.52 4.20
CA LEU A 16 0.18 7.55 3.20
C LEU A 16 1.22 7.40 2.09
N ALA A 17 1.81 8.50 1.66
CA ALA A 17 2.85 8.45 0.63
C ALA A 17 4.09 7.70 1.12
N GLU A 18 4.49 7.91 2.36
CA GLU A 18 5.62 7.19 2.95
C GLU A 18 5.33 5.70 3.05
N GLU A 19 4.16 5.33 3.53
CA GLU A 19 3.78 3.93 3.62
C GLU A 19 3.73 3.27 2.26
N LEU A 20 3.20 3.98 1.26
CA LEU A 20 3.14 3.46 -0.10
C LEU A 20 4.55 3.19 -0.64
N THR A 21 5.48 4.10 -0.41
CA THR A 21 6.87 3.92 -0.82
C THR A 21 7.49 2.70 -0.15
N THR A 22 7.28 2.56 1.16
CA THR A 22 7.79 1.42 1.93
C THR A 22 7.22 0.11 1.41
N LEU A 23 5.90 0.07 1.17
CA LEU A 23 5.23 -1.13 0.68
C LEU A 23 5.66 -1.49 -0.74
N LYS A 24 5.87 -0.52 -1.60
CA LYS A 24 6.37 -0.78 -2.96
C LYS A 24 7.78 -1.37 -2.93
N ARG A 25 8.61 -0.87 -2.03
CA ARG A 25 9.96 -1.41 -1.86
C ARG A 25 9.90 -2.85 -1.37
N GLU A 26 9.05 -3.13 -0.40
CA GLU A 26 8.85 -4.48 0.10
C GLU A 26 8.31 -5.40 -0.99
N GLN A 27 7.35 -4.93 -1.79
CA GLN A 27 6.81 -5.69 -2.91
C GLN A 27 7.90 -6.06 -3.91
N PHE A 28 8.76 -5.12 -4.22
CA PHE A 28 9.89 -5.36 -5.11
C PHE A 28 10.80 -6.45 -4.56
N ASN A 29 11.14 -6.38 -3.28
CA ASN A 29 11.99 -7.38 -2.64
C ASN A 29 11.34 -8.75 -2.65
N LEU A 30 10.03 -8.82 -2.38
CA LEU A 30 9.30 -10.09 -2.39
C LEU A 30 9.26 -10.70 -3.78
N ARG A 31 9.08 -9.88 -4.81
CA ARG A 31 9.12 -10.35 -6.20
C ARG A 31 10.50 -10.90 -6.56
N PHE A 32 11.53 -10.22 -6.11
CA PHE A 32 12.90 -10.69 -6.32
C PHE A 32 13.13 -12.03 -5.66
N GLN A 33 12.68 -12.20 -4.41
CA GLN A 33 12.79 -13.46 -3.69
C GLN A 33 12.03 -14.58 -4.40
N ALA A 34 10.82 -14.29 -4.90
CA ALA A 34 10.04 -15.26 -5.64
C ALA A 34 10.77 -15.71 -6.92
N ALA A 35 11.40 -14.77 -7.61
CA ALA A 35 12.13 -15.08 -8.83
C ALA A 35 13.34 -15.95 -8.58
N THR A 36 13.93 -15.88 -7.37
CA THR A 36 15.10 -16.69 -7.00
C THR A 36 14.73 -17.94 -6.21
N ASN A 37 13.42 -18.24 -6.09
CA ASN A 37 12.91 -19.38 -5.33
C ASN A 37 13.24 -19.34 -3.84
N GLN A 38 13.44 -18.12 -3.29
CA GLN A 38 13.76 -17.94 -1.89
C GLN A 38 12.57 -17.46 -1.07
N LEU A 39 11.39 -17.37 -1.68
CA LEU A 39 10.20 -16.87 -1.00
C LEU A 39 9.63 -17.93 -0.07
N GLU A 40 9.55 -17.60 1.22
CA GLU A 40 9.02 -18.49 2.24
C GLU A 40 7.60 -18.15 2.67
N ALA A 41 7.12 -16.92 2.33
CA ALA A 41 5.83 -16.43 2.80
C ALA A 41 5.02 -15.82 1.65
N PRO A 42 4.39 -16.64 0.79
CA PRO A 42 3.58 -16.10 -0.31
C PRO A 42 2.39 -15.27 0.15
N ALA A 43 1.87 -15.52 1.36
CA ALA A 43 0.79 -14.71 1.93
C ALA A 43 1.20 -13.25 2.11
N ARG A 44 2.48 -12.99 2.35
CA ARG A 44 2.99 -11.61 2.52
C ARG A 44 2.86 -10.80 1.23
N ILE A 45 3.06 -11.43 0.09
CA ILE A 45 2.87 -10.76 -1.21
C ILE A 45 1.43 -10.25 -1.33
N ARG A 46 0.46 -11.07 -0.96
CA ARG A 46 -0.96 -10.70 -1.01
C ARG A 46 -1.26 -9.56 -0.05
N GLU A 47 -0.73 -9.61 1.16
CA GLU A 47 -0.93 -8.56 2.16
C GLU A 47 -0.39 -7.22 1.67
N VAL A 48 0.83 -7.23 1.12
CA VAL A 48 1.46 -6.02 0.61
C VAL A 48 0.66 -5.45 -0.56
N ARG A 49 0.22 -6.30 -1.50
CA ARG A 49 -0.60 -5.87 -2.63
C ARG A 49 -1.90 -5.21 -2.16
N ARG A 50 -2.58 -5.83 -1.19
CA ARG A 50 -3.84 -5.30 -0.64
C ARG A 50 -3.61 -3.97 0.06
N SER A 51 -2.54 -3.86 0.83
CA SER A 51 -2.21 -2.61 1.52
C SER A 51 -1.93 -1.49 0.52
N ILE A 52 -1.16 -1.77 -0.53
CA ILE A 52 -0.89 -0.80 -1.59
C ILE A 52 -2.19 -0.36 -2.26
N ALA A 53 -3.07 -1.31 -2.58
CA ALA A 53 -4.35 -1.00 -3.21
C ALA A 53 -5.22 -0.11 -2.33
N LYS A 54 -5.26 -0.37 -1.03
CA LYS A 54 -6.01 0.45 -0.08
C LYS A 54 -5.48 1.87 -0.03
N ILE A 55 -4.17 2.04 0.05
CA ILE A 55 -3.55 3.36 0.10
C ILE A 55 -3.83 4.13 -1.20
N LYS A 56 -3.67 3.48 -2.34
CA LYS A 56 -3.95 4.11 -3.62
C LYS A 56 -5.41 4.53 -3.74
N THR A 57 -6.34 3.70 -3.26
CA THR A 57 -7.75 4.02 -3.26
C THR A 57 -8.03 5.27 -2.43
N LEU A 58 -7.45 5.36 -1.24
CA LEU A 58 -7.60 6.53 -0.38
C LEU A 58 -7.01 7.78 -1.01
N GLN A 59 -5.85 7.67 -1.62
CA GLN A 59 -5.25 8.81 -2.31
C GLN A 59 -6.13 9.29 -3.46
N THR A 60 -6.72 8.35 -4.22
CA THR A 60 -7.62 8.68 -5.31
C THR A 60 -8.89 9.33 -4.79
N GLU A 61 -9.47 8.81 -3.71
CA GLU A 61 -10.65 9.40 -3.07
C GLU A 61 -10.39 10.83 -2.63
N ARG A 62 -9.24 11.07 -1.99
CA ARG A 62 -8.87 12.40 -1.52
C ARG A 62 -8.67 13.37 -2.69
N ALA A 63 -8.03 12.90 -3.75
CA ALA A 63 -7.84 13.72 -4.94
C ALA A 63 -9.18 14.06 -5.60
N ALA A 64 -10.08 13.08 -5.72
CA ALA A 64 -11.42 13.29 -6.28
C ALA A 64 -12.25 14.23 -5.42
N SER A 65 -12.16 14.08 -4.09
CA SER A 65 -12.87 14.95 -3.15
C SER A 65 -12.37 16.39 -3.24
N ALA A 66 -11.06 16.57 -3.34
CA ALA A 66 -10.46 17.89 -3.49
C ALA A 66 -10.88 18.54 -4.82
N ALA A 67 -10.91 17.77 -5.91
CA ALA A 67 -11.34 18.25 -7.21
C ALA A 67 -12.82 18.62 -7.21
N ALA A 68 -13.65 17.83 -6.51
CA ALA A 68 -15.10 18.09 -6.42
C ALA A 68 -15.41 19.36 -5.63
N LYS A 69 -14.53 19.77 -4.73
CA LYS A 69 -14.70 20.99 -3.93
C LYS A 69 -14.18 22.23 -4.63
N ALA A 70 -13.42 22.05 -5.67
CA ALA A 70 -12.92 23.18 -6.47
C ALA A 70 -13.95 23.64 -7.49
#